data_8f385c9eb6a23ec62fbb5395a2150697
#
_entry.id   8f385c9eb6a23ec62fbb5395a2150697
#
_cell.length_a   1.000
_cell.length_b   1.000
_cell.length_c   1.000
_cell.angle_alpha   90.00
_cell.angle_beta   90.00
_cell.angle_gamma   90.00
#
_symmetry.space_group_name_H-M   'P 1'
#
loop_
_entity.id
_entity.type
_entity.pdbx_description
1 polymer ?
#
loop_
_entity_poly.entity_id
_entity_poly.type
_entity_poly.pdbx_seq_one_letter_code
_entity_poly.pdbx_strand_id
1 'polypeptide(L)'
;KFLELKGNVEINDFNNNKTIIKSNNLFWDIDKSEFILEGEVSLVNNIINLSSSKALFDKKDDIILFYNPIKYNYKDEEGIRKYNISSENAYYNISTKDVIFKSKDDKVKSKLIF
;
A
#
# COMPACT_ATOMS: atom_id res chain seq x y z
N LYS A 1 -5.36 -15.85 16.75
CA LYS A 1 -5.88 -14.74 17.54
C LYS A 1 -5.99 -13.49 16.68
N PHE A 2 -7.12 -12.83 16.75
CA PHE A 2 -7.40 -11.63 15.97
C PHE A 2 -7.64 -10.42 16.86
N LEU A 3 -7.17 -9.29 16.43
CA LEU A 3 -7.49 -7.99 16.98
C LEU A 3 -8.14 -7.15 15.91
N GLU A 4 -9.25 -6.49 16.23
CA GLU A 4 -9.95 -5.62 15.28
C GLU A 4 -9.95 -4.19 15.78
N LEU A 5 -9.60 -3.24 14.89
CA LEU A 5 -9.68 -1.82 15.12
C LEU A 5 -10.62 -1.20 14.09
N LYS A 6 -11.53 -0.35 14.53
CA LYS A 6 -12.51 0.31 13.67
C LYS A 6 -12.40 1.82 13.77
N GLY A 7 -12.55 2.48 12.62
CA GLY A 7 -12.61 3.93 12.52
C GLY A 7 -11.25 4.59 12.52
N ASN A 8 -10.84 5.15 11.39
CA ASN A 8 -9.64 5.98 11.23
C ASN A 8 -8.37 5.36 11.83
N VAL A 9 -8.06 4.14 11.38
CA VAL A 9 -6.85 3.45 11.81
C VAL A 9 -5.64 4.04 11.12
N GLU A 10 -4.55 4.22 11.87
CA GLU A 10 -3.31 4.74 11.35
C GLU A 10 -2.13 3.91 11.86
N ILE A 11 -1.26 3.49 10.93
CA ILE A 11 -0.02 2.79 11.24
C ILE A 11 1.12 3.69 10.80
N ASN A 12 2.03 4.00 11.72
CA ASN A 12 3.15 4.88 11.47
C ASN A 12 4.47 4.11 11.54
N ASP A 13 5.30 4.28 10.50
CA ASP A 13 6.66 3.78 10.50
C ASP A 13 7.61 4.97 10.32
N PHE A 14 8.15 5.46 11.43
CA PHE A 14 9.03 6.62 11.44
C PHE A 14 10.45 6.30 10.97
N ASN A 15 10.81 5.02 10.95
CA ASN A 15 12.16 4.60 10.55
C ASN A 15 12.30 4.44 9.03
N ASN A 16 11.18 4.41 8.31
CA ASN A 16 11.17 4.14 6.88
C ASN A 16 10.45 5.24 6.11
N ASN A 17 11.16 6.35 5.86
CA ASN A 17 10.64 7.52 5.12
C ASN A 17 9.38 8.12 5.72
N LYS A 18 9.15 7.93 7.02
CA LYS A 18 7.95 8.41 7.70
C LYS A 18 6.68 7.90 7.00
N THR A 19 6.67 6.61 6.68
CA THR A 19 5.53 5.99 6.02
C THR A 19 4.33 5.93 6.95
N ILE A 20 3.19 6.41 6.46
CA ILE A 20 1.92 6.38 7.17
C ILE A 20 0.93 5.56 6.37
N ILE A 21 0.32 4.57 7.01
CA ILE A 21 -0.71 3.74 6.41
C ILE A 21 -2.02 4.04 7.12
N LYS A 22 -3.07 4.35 6.36
CA LYS A 22 -4.40 4.66 6.91
C LYS A 22 -5.45 3.76 6.33
N SER A 23 -6.46 3.44 7.12
CA SER A 23 -7.64 2.71 6.67
C SER A 23 -8.81 3.00 7.61
N ASN A 24 -10.02 2.62 7.19
CA ASN A 24 -11.18 2.72 8.07
C ASN A 24 -11.17 1.61 9.11
N ASN A 25 -10.79 0.40 8.72
CA ASN A 25 -10.77 -0.76 9.61
C ASN A 25 -9.47 -1.52 9.44
N LEU A 26 -9.06 -2.19 10.53
CA LEU A 26 -7.88 -3.05 10.54
C LEU A 26 -8.20 -4.32 11.30
N PHE A 27 -7.84 -5.46 10.70
CA PHE A 27 -7.86 -6.77 11.35
C PHE A 27 -6.42 -7.26 11.46
N TRP A 28 -5.98 -7.52 12.66
CA TRP A 28 -4.64 -8.04 12.90
C TRP A 28 -4.73 -9.52 13.25
N ASP A 29 -4.18 -10.36 12.36
CA ASP A 29 -3.96 -11.77 12.65
C ASP A 29 -2.60 -11.90 13.32
N ILE A 30 -2.63 -12.05 14.64
CA ILE A 30 -1.41 -12.04 15.45
C ILE A 30 -0.56 -13.27 15.15
N ASP A 31 -1.18 -14.41 14.93
CA ASP A 31 -0.47 -15.66 14.67
C ASP A 31 0.28 -15.65 13.35
N LYS A 32 -0.29 -15.00 12.33
CA LYS A 32 0.31 -14.89 11.00
C LYS A 32 1.15 -13.63 10.81
N SER A 33 1.12 -12.71 11.76
CA SER A 33 1.77 -11.39 11.63
C SER A 33 1.28 -10.62 10.40
N GLU A 34 -0.03 -10.66 10.15
CA GLU A 34 -0.67 -10.01 9.02
C GLU A 34 -1.68 -8.99 9.49
N PHE A 35 -1.71 -7.83 8.82
CA PHE A 35 -2.76 -6.83 8.98
C PHE A 35 -3.62 -6.80 7.71
N ILE A 36 -4.92 -6.93 7.88
CA ILE A 36 -5.89 -6.73 6.80
C ILE A 36 -6.51 -5.35 6.98
N LEU A 37 -6.35 -4.50 5.97
CA LEU A 37 -6.82 -3.13 5.98
C LEU A 37 -7.98 -2.99 5.01
N GLU A 38 -9.09 -2.43 5.47
CA GLU A 38 -10.29 -2.27 4.66
C GLU A 38 -10.85 -0.85 4.77
N GLY A 39 -11.29 -0.33 3.62
CA GLY A 39 -11.92 0.97 3.51
C GLY A 39 -10.95 2.12 3.43
N GLU A 40 -10.92 2.79 2.29
CA GLU A 40 -10.08 3.97 2.05
C GLU A 40 -8.64 3.79 2.51
N VAL A 41 -8.03 2.69 2.07
CA VAL A 41 -6.64 2.37 2.42
C VAL A 41 -5.71 3.31 1.67
N SER A 42 -4.77 3.90 2.38
CA SER A 42 -3.72 4.71 1.76
C SER A 42 -2.37 4.47 2.41
N LEU A 43 -1.33 4.53 1.59
CA LEU A 43 0.06 4.54 2.04
C LEU A 43 0.68 5.83 1.55
N VAL A 44 1.20 6.64 2.47
CA VAL A 44 1.79 7.94 2.16
C VAL A 44 3.16 8.04 2.80
N ASN A 45 4.14 8.44 2.03
CA ASN A 45 5.44 8.84 2.53
C ASN A 45 5.98 10.00 1.69
N ASN A 46 7.26 10.33 1.84
CA ASN A 46 7.86 11.47 1.14
C ASN A 46 7.96 11.27 -0.38
N ILE A 47 7.84 10.03 -0.85
CA ILE A 47 8.07 9.66 -2.24
C ILE A 47 6.78 9.28 -2.94
N ILE A 48 5.92 8.50 -2.29
CA ILE A 48 4.73 7.94 -2.92
C ILE A 48 3.45 8.19 -2.12
N ASN A 49 2.34 8.12 -2.84
CA ASN A 49 1.01 8.07 -2.28
C ASN A 49 0.23 7.03 -3.09
N LEU A 50 -0.13 5.93 -2.44
CA LEU A 50 -0.82 4.81 -3.08
C LEU A 50 -2.11 4.54 -2.32
N SER A 51 -3.22 4.40 -3.03
CA SER A 51 -4.52 4.16 -2.41
C SER A 51 -5.27 2.99 -3.04
N SER A 52 -6.07 2.33 -2.23
CA SER A 52 -6.93 1.22 -2.64
C SER A 52 -8.09 1.06 -1.66
N SER A 53 -9.00 0.14 -1.94
CA SER A 53 -10.11 -0.17 -1.02
C SER A 53 -9.73 -1.22 0.02
N LYS A 54 -8.71 -2.03 -0.25
CA LYS A 54 -8.30 -3.11 0.63
C LYS A 54 -6.81 -3.39 0.46
N ALA A 55 -6.15 -3.71 1.57
CA ALA A 55 -4.74 -4.09 1.55
C ALA A 55 -4.44 -5.15 2.59
N LEU A 56 -3.38 -5.91 2.34
CA LEU A 56 -2.83 -6.88 3.26
C LEU A 56 -1.38 -6.51 3.55
N PHE A 57 -1.07 -6.25 4.82
CA PHE A 57 0.29 -5.97 5.24
C PHE A 57 0.88 -7.22 5.89
N ASP A 58 1.85 -7.83 5.23
CA ASP A 58 2.62 -8.95 5.76
C ASP A 58 3.86 -8.41 6.46
N LYS A 59 3.82 -8.37 7.78
CA LYS A 59 4.94 -7.86 8.58
C LYS A 59 6.16 -8.77 8.54
N LYS A 60 5.96 -10.04 8.25
CA LYS A 60 7.03 -11.02 8.19
C LYS A 60 7.98 -10.73 7.04
N ASP A 61 7.44 -10.39 5.88
CA ASP A 61 8.20 -10.12 4.67
C ASP A 61 8.31 -8.64 4.35
N ASP A 62 7.70 -7.76 5.17
CA ASP A 62 7.67 -6.31 4.98
C ASP A 62 7.10 -5.91 3.62
N ILE A 63 6.03 -6.60 3.22
CA ILE A 63 5.34 -6.36 1.96
C ILE A 63 3.90 -5.96 2.24
N ILE A 64 3.43 -4.92 1.54
CA ILE A 64 2.03 -4.53 1.55
C ILE A 64 1.45 -4.82 0.17
N LEU A 65 0.41 -5.64 0.15
CA LEU A 65 -0.34 -5.96 -1.06
C LEU A 65 -1.59 -5.11 -1.09
N PHE A 66 -1.73 -4.26 -2.10
CA PHE A 66 -2.92 -3.46 -2.35
C PHE A 66 -3.77 -4.14 -3.42
N TYR A 67 -5.04 -4.38 -3.11
CA TYR A 67 -6.00 -4.97 -4.03
C TYR A 67 -6.69 -3.88 -4.83
N ASN A 68 -6.70 -4.02 -6.16
CA ASN A 68 -7.33 -3.06 -7.07
C ASN A 68 -6.92 -1.62 -6.75
N PRO A 69 -5.62 -1.30 -6.85
CA PRO A 69 -5.15 0.04 -6.54
C PRO A 69 -5.83 1.09 -7.43
N ILE A 70 -6.20 2.22 -6.83
CA ILE A 70 -6.96 3.26 -7.49
C ILE A 70 -6.06 4.36 -8.00
N LYS A 71 -5.14 4.82 -7.15
CA LYS A 71 -4.28 5.96 -7.44
C LYS A 71 -2.86 5.67 -7.02
N TYR A 72 -1.93 6.19 -7.80
CA TYR A 72 -0.52 6.19 -7.47
C TYR A 72 0.08 7.53 -7.84
N ASN A 73 0.65 8.20 -6.86
CA ASN A 73 1.39 9.45 -7.07
C ASN A 73 2.84 9.22 -6.65
N TYR A 74 3.74 9.68 -7.49
CA TYR A 74 5.18 9.60 -7.25
C TYR A 74 5.75 11.02 -7.18
N LYS A 75 6.52 11.32 -6.16
CA LYS A 75 7.17 12.62 -5.98
C LYS A 75 8.66 12.47 -6.15
N ASP A 76 9.23 13.23 -7.07
CA ASP A 76 10.66 13.33 -7.28
C ASP A 76 11.12 14.80 -7.17
N GLU A 77 12.37 15.08 -7.53
CA GLU A 77 12.92 16.44 -7.48
C GLU A 77 12.21 17.42 -8.41
N GLU A 78 11.59 16.92 -9.47
CA GLU A 78 10.88 17.73 -10.45
C GLU A 78 9.42 18.01 -10.10
N GLY A 79 8.89 17.33 -9.08
CA GLY A 79 7.51 17.53 -8.65
C GLY A 79 6.73 16.24 -8.45
N ILE A 80 5.41 16.36 -8.47
CA ILE A 80 4.50 15.24 -8.26
C ILE A 80 4.02 14.70 -9.60
N ARG A 81 4.21 13.40 -9.82
CA ARG A 81 3.69 12.69 -10.98
C ARG A 81 2.54 11.82 -10.56
N LYS A 82 1.41 11.97 -11.26
CA LYS A 82 0.18 11.22 -10.96
C LYS A 82 -0.07 10.20 -12.05
N TYR A 83 -0.42 8.99 -11.63
CA TYR A 83 -0.69 7.89 -12.54
C TYR A 83 -2.07 7.30 -12.24
N ASN A 84 -2.82 7.03 -13.31
CA ASN A 84 -4.04 6.22 -13.22
C ASN A 84 -3.64 4.76 -13.38
N ILE A 85 -3.94 3.95 -12.37
CA ILE A 85 -3.52 2.57 -12.32
C ILE A 85 -4.68 1.66 -12.71
N SER A 86 -4.41 0.72 -13.61
CA SER A 86 -5.33 -0.34 -13.96
C SER A 86 -4.58 -1.67 -13.83
N SER A 87 -4.49 -2.16 -12.61
CA SER A 87 -3.93 -3.48 -12.30
C SER A 87 -4.78 -4.13 -11.21
N GLU A 88 -4.64 -5.44 -11.05
CA GLU A 88 -5.38 -6.14 -9.98
C GLU A 88 -4.70 -5.98 -8.64
N ASN A 89 -3.38 -5.93 -8.62
CA ASN A 89 -2.61 -5.85 -7.40
C ASN A 89 -1.45 -4.88 -7.54
N ALA A 90 -1.09 -4.26 -6.41
CA ALA A 90 0.14 -3.51 -6.27
C ALA A 90 0.86 -4.02 -5.03
N TYR A 91 2.15 -4.26 -5.14
CA TYR A 91 3.00 -4.71 -4.04
C TYR A 91 3.98 -3.60 -3.69
N TYR A 92 4.00 -3.22 -2.43
CA TYR A 92 5.00 -2.28 -1.91
C TYR A 92 5.92 -3.01 -0.94
N ASN A 93 7.21 -3.01 -1.25
CA ASN A 93 8.22 -3.57 -0.35
C ASN A 93 8.76 -2.44 0.53
N ILE A 94 8.52 -2.53 1.83
CA ILE A 94 8.91 -1.50 2.79
C ILE A 94 10.43 -1.35 2.88
N SER A 95 11.15 -2.47 2.80
CA SER A 95 12.61 -2.47 2.92
C SER A 95 13.31 -1.88 1.71
N THR A 96 12.88 -2.24 0.50
CA THR A 96 13.49 -1.77 -0.74
C THR A 96 12.84 -0.51 -1.30
N LYS A 97 11.62 -0.20 -0.85
CA LYS A 97 10.78 0.93 -1.31
C LYS A 97 10.34 0.79 -2.76
N ASP A 98 10.34 -0.42 -3.28
CA ASP A 98 9.87 -0.71 -4.63
C ASP A 98 8.36 -0.92 -4.67
N VAL A 99 7.73 -0.46 -5.75
CA VAL A 99 6.32 -0.71 -6.04
C VAL A 99 6.23 -1.53 -7.32
N ILE A 100 5.49 -2.64 -7.25
CA ILE A 100 5.27 -3.52 -8.40
C ILE A 100 3.78 -3.66 -8.62
N PHE A 101 3.32 -3.41 -9.86
CA PHE A 101 1.92 -3.57 -10.25
C PHE A 101 1.76 -4.84 -11.07
N LYS A 102 0.80 -5.69 -10.69
CA LYS A 102 0.53 -6.96 -11.36
C LYS A 102 -0.95 -7.12 -11.67
N SER A 103 -1.24 -7.70 -12.82
CA SER A 103 -2.58 -8.12 -13.21
C SER A 103 -2.66 -9.64 -13.29
N LYS A 104 -3.89 -10.16 -13.33
CA LYS A 104 -4.17 -11.59 -13.31
C LYS A 104 -3.53 -12.36 -14.46
N ASP A 105 -3.36 -11.70 -15.59
CA ASP A 105 -2.71 -12.25 -16.80
C ASP A 105 -1.25 -11.80 -16.91
N ASP A 106 -0.64 -11.37 -15.80
CA ASP A 106 0.71 -10.83 -15.70
C ASP A 106 0.96 -9.60 -16.56
N LYS A 107 -0.10 -8.91 -16.97
CA LYS A 107 0.00 -7.67 -17.75
C LYS A 107 -0.43 -6.48 -16.90
N VAL A 108 0.40 -5.47 -16.86
CA VAL A 108 0.05 -4.19 -16.26
C VAL A 108 -0.49 -3.30 -17.37
N LYS A 109 -1.74 -2.81 -17.20
CA LYS A 109 -2.40 -1.97 -18.19
C LYS A 109 -1.90 -0.54 -18.21
N SER A 110 -1.28 -0.10 -17.12
CA SER A 110 -0.64 1.21 -17.04
C SER A 110 0.86 1.02 -16.97
N LYS A 111 1.59 1.73 -17.82
CA LYS A 111 3.04 1.70 -17.84
C LYS A 111 3.57 2.89 -17.04
N LEU A 112 4.35 2.61 -16.02
CA LEU A 112 5.00 3.64 -15.20
C LEU A 112 6.44 3.78 -15.62
N ILE A 113 6.83 5.01 -15.93
CA ILE A 113 8.21 5.36 -16.30
C ILE A 113 8.70 6.38 -15.28
N PHE A 114 9.72 5.99 -14.56
CA PHE A 114 10.32 6.84 -13.54
C PHE A 114 11.61 7.48 -14.04
#